data_f5d62e53ad36fd588345b9238ec20e8c
#
_entry.id   f5d62e53ad36fd588345b9238ec20e8c
#
_cell.length_a   1.000
_cell.length_b   1.000
_cell.length_c   1.000
_cell.angle_alpha   90.00
_cell.angle_beta   90.00
_cell.angle_gamma   90.00
#
_symmetry.space_group_name_H-M   'P 1'
#
loop_
_entity.id
_entity.type
_entity.pdbx_description
1 polymer ?
#
loop_
_entity_poly.entity_id
_entity_poly.type
_entity_poly.pdbx_seq_one_letter_code
_entity_poly.pdbx_strand_id
1 'polypeptide(L)'
;VWHAADPSQYPPMDVHGTLPWSVLDAASPRWRERVTWWRDHGVDDTSPRAHAQGMIATGRHGRISGGVSRFDPHLAEVCYRWFCPPGGHVLDPFAGGPVRGLVAGHLGMPYTGVDLSAAQTAANRARAADWELAGLSAGGTVWIDGDAADVLPRLDGRYDYLLTCPPYHNREKYSDDPRDLSAMRWGVFVDALRGIVAAAVDRVK
;
A
#
# COMPACT_ATOMS: atom_id res chain seq x y z
N VAL A 1 18.25 -16.36 5.68
CA VAL A 1 17.72 -17.74 5.59
C VAL A 1 16.27 -17.65 6.00
N TRP A 2 15.35 -17.78 5.05
CA TRP A 2 13.93 -17.87 5.33
C TRP A 2 13.68 -19.13 6.11
N HIS A 3 13.46 -19.02 7.40
CA HIS A 3 12.85 -20.10 8.12
C HIS A 3 11.43 -20.20 7.64
N ALA A 4 11.08 -21.33 7.03
CA ALA A 4 9.71 -21.64 6.72
C ALA A 4 8.90 -21.51 8.01
N ALA A 5 8.21 -20.37 8.14
CA ALA A 5 7.15 -20.28 9.11
C ALA A 5 6.18 -21.41 8.79
N ASP A 6 5.53 -21.92 9.82
CA ASP A 6 4.51 -22.95 9.74
C ASP A 6 3.74 -22.86 8.41
N PRO A 7 3.72 -23.89 7.57
CA PRO A 7 2.99 -23.90 6.30
C PRO A 7 1.54 -23.46 6.44
N SER A 8 0.94 -23.62 7.63
CA SER A 8 -0.40 -23.10 7.94
C SER A 8 -0.45 -21.57 8.01
N GLN A 9 0.70 -20.89 8.13
CA GLN A 9 0.81 -19.44 8.24
C GLN A 9 1.21 -18.74 6.93
N TYR A 10 1.12 -19.42 5.79
CA TYR A 10 1.31 -18.83 4.46
C TYR A 10 2.73 -18.37 4.11
N PRO A 11 3.61 -19.20 3.72
CA PRO A 11 4.53 -18.79 2.69
C PRO A 11 3.71 -18.64 1.39
N PRO A 12 3.80 -17.50 0.71
CA PRO A 12 3.18 -17.32 -0.60
C PRO A 12 3.54 -18.42 -1.59
N MET A 13 4.68 -19.05 -1.39
CA MET A 13 5.13 -20.20 -2.17
C MET A 13 4.23 -21.42 -2.02
N ASP A 14 3.71 -21.71 -0.81
CA ASP A 14 2.82 -22.86 -0.58
C ASP A 14 1.43 -22.61 -1.14
N VAL A 15 0.95 -21.36 -1.08
CA VAL A 15 -0.36 -20.98 -1.61
C VAL A 15 -0.38 -21.01 -3.14
N HIS A 16 0.73 -20.65 -3.80
CA HIS A 16 0.80 -20.53 -5.25
C HIS A 16 1.72 -21.55 -5.90
N GLY A 17 2.55 -22.25 -5.12
CA GLY A 17 3.60 -23.13 -5.65
C GLY A 17 4.59 -22.40 -6.56
N THR A 18 4.73 -21.08 -6.37
CA THR A 18 5.49 -20.22 -7.25
C THR A 18 6.63 -19.54 -6.52
N LEU A 19 7.71 -19.33 -7.23
CA LEU A 19 8.86 -18.55 -6.75
C LEU A 19 8.65 -17.06 -7.05
N PRO A 20 9.37 -16.13 -6.38
CA PRO A 20 9.22 -14.69 -6.55
C PRO A 20 9.37 -14.16 -7.99
N TRP A 21 9.98 -14.94 -8.87
CA TRP A 21 10.15 -14.63 -10.30
C TRP A 21 9.13 -15.32 -11.21
N SER A 22 8.14 -15.99 -10.66
CA SER A 22 7.07 -16.63 -11.41
C SER A 22 5.91 -15.67 -11.68
N VAL A 23 5.07 -16.02 -12.63
CA VAL A 23 3.83 -15.28 -12.90
C VAL A 23 2.81 -15.59 -11.80
N LEU A 24 2.24 -14.55 -11.19
CA LEU A 24 1.12 -14.65 -10.26
C LEU A 24 -0.19 -14.48 -11.02
N ASP A 25 -1.05 -15.48 -10.96
CA ASP A 25 -2.38 -15.39 -11.56
C ASP A 25 -3.42 -14.86 -10.57
N ALA A 26 -3.65 -13.53 -10.62
CA ALA A 26 -4.66 -12.88 -9.81
C ALA A 26 -6.10 -13.31 -10.12
N ALA A 27 -6.33 -14.04 -11.22
CA ALA A 27 -7.63 -14.61 -11.56
C ALA A 27 -7.82 -16.03 -10.99
N SER A 28 -6.78 -16.63 -10.41
CA SER A 28 -6.88 -17.97 -9.84
C SER A 28 -7.89 -18.03 -8.67
N PRO A 29 -8.54 -19.19 -8.44
CA PRO A 29 -9.44 -19.34 -7.30
C PRO A 29 -8.77 -19.05 -5.96
N ARG A 30 -7.56 -19.55 -5.73
CA ARG A 30 -6.79 -19.34 -4.49
C ARG A 30 -6.49 -17.87 -4.23
N TRP A 31 -6.12 -17.11 -5.29
CA TRP A 31 -5.91 -15.68 -5.15
C TRP A 31 -7.19 -14.96 -4.72
N ARG A 32 -8.31 -15.27 -5.39
CA ARG A 32 -9.61 -14.68 -5.07
C ARG A 32 -10.10 -15.01 -3.66
N GLU A 33 -9.93 -16.26 -3.22
CA GLU A 33 -10.24 -16.67 -1.84
C GLU A 33 -9.44 -15.85 -0.82
N ARG A 34 -8.14 -15.65 -1.06
CA ARG A 34 -7.31 -14.85 -0.16
C ARG A 34 -7.69 -13.38 -0.14
N VAL A 35 -7.99 -12.78 -1.29
CA VAL A 35 -8.50 -11.40 -1.37
C VAL A 35 -9.84 -11.29 -0.65
N THR A 36 -10.72 -12.27 -0.79
CA THR A 36 -12.01 -12.31 -0.09
C THR A 36 -11.79 -12.37 1.42
N TRP A 37 -10.88 -13.22 1.88
CA TRP A 37 -10.53 -13.29 3.29
C TRP A 37 -10.11 -11.92 3.85
N TRP A 38 -9.23 -11.20 3.17
CA TRP A 38 -8.82 -9.86 3.56
C TRP A 38 -9.98 -8.87 3.63
N ARG A 39 -10.89 -8.94 2.67
CA ARG A 39 -12.07 -8.08 2.61
C ARG A 39 -13.06 -8.36 3.73
N ASP A 40 -13.32 -9.63 4.01
CA ASP A 40 -14.21 -10.05 5.08
C ASP A 40 -13.69 -9.62 6.46
N HIS A 41 -12.36 -9.45 6.59
CA HIS A 41 -11.73 -8.89 7.78
C HIS A 41 -11.61 -7.35 7.74
N GLY A 42 -12.27 -6.68 6.81
CA GLY A 42 -12.41 -5.23 6.80
C GLY A 42 -11.20 -4.46 6.29
N VAL A 43 -10.33 -5.10 5.49
CA VAL A 43 -9.21 -4.39 4.84
C VAL A 43 -9.69 -3.45 3.73
N ASP A 44 -10.96 -3.56 3.35
CA ASP A 44 -11.54 -2.76 2.27
C ASP A 44 -11.45 -1.26 2.58
N ASP A 45 -10.99 -0.54 1.57
CA ASP A 45 -10.87 0.90 1.61
C ASP A 45 -12.25 1.56 1.45
N THR A 46 -12.86 1.96 2.57
CA THR A 46 -14.04 2.84 2.59
C THR A 46 -13.63 4.32 2.66
N SER A 47 -12.43 4.65 2.23
CA SER A 47 -11.79 5.94 2.43
C SER A 47 -12.48 7.09 1.67
N PRO A 48 -12.22 8.35 2.10
CA PRO A 48 -12.68 9.56 1.43
C PRO A 48 -12.33 9.64 -0.07
N ARG A 49 -11.31 8.90 -0.51
CA ARG A 49 -10.91 8.82 -1.93
C ARG A 49 -11.92 8.09 -2.82
N ALA A 50 -12.88 7.39 -2.25
CA ALA A 50 -13.97 6.82 -3.03
C ALA A 50 -14.75 7.88 -3.84
N HIS A 51 -14.63 9.15 -3.46
CA HIS A 51 -15.22 10.30 -4.15
C HIS A 51 -14.24 11.05 -5.07
N ALA A 52 -12.97 10.69 -5.10
CA ALA A 52 -12.04 11.27 -6.07
C ALA A 52 -12.42 10.82 -7.47
N GLN A 53 -12.45 11.77 -8.41
CA GLN A 53 -12.81 11.51 -9.79
C GLN A 53 -11.68 10.76 -10.50
N GLY A 54 -11.78 9.44 -10.56
CA GLY A 54 -10.93 8.64 -11.43
C GLY A 54 -11.30 8.90 -12.90
N MET A 55 -10.31 9.08 -13.77
CA MET A 55 -10.56 9.04 -15.20
C MET A 55 -11.04 7.64 -15.59
N ILE A 56 -12.17 7.60 -16.27
CA ILE A 56 -12.82 6.39 -16.76
C ILE A 56 -11.84 5.65 -17.69
N ALA A 57 -11.24 4.58 -17.22
CA ALA A 57 -10.58 3.64 -18.11
C ALA A 57 -11.69 2.82 -18.80
N THR A 58 -11.99 3.13 -20.04
CA THR A 58 -12.83 2.29 -20.90
C THR A 58 -12.06 1.01 -21.23
N GLY A 59 -12.01 0.10 -20.29
CA GLY A 59 -11.52 -1.25 -20.51
C GLY A 59 -12.58 -2.06 -21.26
N ARG A 60 -12.13 -3.03 -22.02
CA ARG A 60 -12.90 -3.92 -22.94
C ARG A 60 -14.08 -4.67 -22.28
N HIS A 61 -14.41 -4.43 -21.01
CA HIS A 61 -15.46 -5.08 -20.22
C HIS A 61 -16.45 -4.15 -19.53
N GLY A 62 -16.58 -2.89 -19.98
CA GLY A 62 -17.78 -2.08 -19.72
C GLY A 62 -18.13 -1.78 -18.26
N ARG A 63 -17.23 -1.97 -17.31
CA ARG A 63 -17.43 -1.55 -15.91
C ARG A 63 -16.80 -0.19 -15.68
N ILE A 64 -17.64 0.81 -15.67
CA ILE A 64 -17.33 2.15 -15.18
C ILE A 64 -17.37 2.07 -13.66
N SER A 65 -16.24 1.91 -13.00
CA SER A 65 -16.15 2.19 -11.56
C SER A 65 -15.49 3.55 -11.41
N GLY A 66 -16.26 4.56 -11.11
CA GLY A 66 -15.77 5.90 -10.80
C GLY A 66 -15.13 5.94 -9.42
N GLY A 67 -13.96 5.33 -9.26
CA GLY A 67 -13.23 5.32 -8.00
C GLY A 67 -11.74 5.20 -8.23
N VAL A 68 -10.95 5.71 -7.28
CA VAL A 68 -9.51 5.52 -7.23
C VAL A 68 -9.18 4.03 -7.10
N SER A 69 -8.15 3.57 -7.79
CA SER A 69 -7.72 2.17 -7.75
C SER A 69 -7.33 1.77 -6.31
N ARG A 70 -7.73 0.56 -5.92
CA ARG A 70 -7.39 -0.02 -4.61
C ARG A 70 -6.23 -0.97 -4.77
N PHE A 71 -5.29 -0.91 -3.82
CA PHE A 71 -4.21 -1.89 -3.80
C PHE A 71 -4.77 -3.27 -3.45
N ASP A 72 -4.32 -4.31 -4.15
CA ASP A 72 -4.72 -5.68 -3.85
C ASP A 72 -4.06 -6.15 -2.54
N PRO A 73 -4.83 -6.52 -1.50
CA PRO A 73 -4.27 -6.89 -0.21
C PRO A 73 -3.44 -8.17 -0.27
N HIS A 74 -3.79 -9.12 -1.14
CA HIS A 74 -3.01 -10.33 -1.29
C HIS A 74 -1.69 -10.07 -2.01
N LEU A 75 -1.66 -9.12 -2.95
CA LEU A 75 -0.39 -8.67 -3.55
C LEU A 75 0.52 -8.03 -2.50
N ALA A 76 -0.02 -7.19 -1.61
CA ALA A 76 0.75 -6.64 -0.51
C ALA A 76 1.33 -7.74 0.38
N GLU A 77 0.50 -8.72 0.76
CA GLU A 77 0.92 -9.88 1.55
C GLU A 77 2.05 -10.65 0.88
N VAL A 78 1.93 -10.94 -0.42
CA VAL A 78 2.95 -11.66 -1.20
C VAL A 78 4.26 -10.86 -1.21
N CYS A 79 4.22 -9.56 -1.49
CA CYS A 79 5.40 -8.71 -1.50
C CYS A 79 6.10 -8.69 -0.14
N TYR A 80 5.35 -8.56 0.94
CA TYR A 80 5.92 -8.54 2.29
C TYR A 80 6.56 -9.88 2.65
N ARG A 81 5.87 -10.99 2.41
CA ARG A 81 6.38 -12.30 2.73
C ARG A 81 7.62 -12.70 1.93
N TRP A 82 7.71 -12.25 0.68
CA TRP A 82 8.84 -12.59 -0.19
C TRP A 82 10.05 -11.70 0.01
N PHE A 83 9.85 -10.41 0.27
CA PHE A 83 10.92 -9.42 0.15
C PHE A 83 11.21 -8.65 1.43
N CYS A 84 10.30 -8.61 2.39
CA CYS A 84 10.55 -7.98 3.68
C CYS A 84 11.05 -9.02 4.69
N PRO A 85 12.12 -8.77 5.43
CA PRO A 85 12.53 -9.68 6.50
C PRO A 85 11.44 -9.75 7.58
N PRO A 86 11.29 -10.90 8.28
CA PRO A 86 10.33 -11.03 9.37
C PRO A 86 10.49 -9.93 10.42
N GLY A 87 9.40 -9.24 10.75
CA GLY A 87 9.43 -8.09 11.67
C GLY A 87 10.11 -6.83 11.11
N GLY A 88 10.47 -6.83 9.82
CA GLY A 88 11.11 -5.70 9.17
C GLY A 88 10.17 -4.49 9.06
N HIS A 89 10.73 -3.29 9.20
CA HIS A 89 9.98 -2.04 9.15
C HIS A 89 9.76 -1.60 7.70
N VAL A 90 8.51 -1.42 7.32
CA VAL A 90 8.09 -1.03 5.97
C VAL A 90 7.95 0.48 5.86
N LEU A 91 8.47 1.07 4.78
CA LEU A 91 8.24 2.46 4.38
C LEU A 91 7.34 2.53 3.14
N ASP A 92 6.37 3.45 3.17
CA ASP A 92 5.47 3.71 2.05
C ASP A 92 5.26 5.23 1.86
N PRO A 93 6.00 5.89 0.97
CA PRO A 93 5.89 7.32 0.74
C PRO A 93 4.61 7.79 0.04
N PHE A 94 3.78 6.86 -0.45
CA PHE A 94 2.49 7.16 -1.09
C PHE A 94 1.42 6.20 -0.55
N ALA A 95 1.18 6.30 0.77
CA ALA A 95 0.40 5.33 1.54
C ALA A 95 -1.02 5.12 1.01
N GLY A 96 -1.66 6.18 0.55
CA GLY A 96 -3.03 6.08 0.09
C GLY A 96 -3.96 5.47 1.14
N GLY A 97 -4.76 4.48 0.74
CA GLY A 97 -5.65 3.76 1.63
C GLY A 97 -4.95 2.84 2.63
N PRO A 98 -5.69 2.23 3.58
CA PRO A 98 -5.12 1.51 4.71
C PRO A 98 -4.52 0.15 4.35
N VAL A 99 -4.78 -0.38 3.17
CA VAL A 99 -4.51 -1.77 2.80
C VAL A 99 -3.08 -2.20 3.10
N ARG A 100 -2.07 -1.49 2.58
CA ARG A 100 -0.67 -1.88 2.75
C ARG A 100 -0.23 -1.83 4.20
N GLY A 101 -0.67 -0.82 4.96
CA GLY A 101 -0.36 -0.70 6.38
C GLY A 101 -1.03 -1.79 7.22
N LEU A 102 -2.32 -2.06 7.00
CA LEU A 102 -3.04 -3.11 7.72
C LEU A 102 -2.47 -4.51 7.46
N VAL A 103 -2.14 -4.80 6.20
CA VAL A 103 -1.50 -6.08 5.84
C VAL A 103 -0.13 -6.21 6.51
N ALA A 104 0.70 -5.15 6.51
CA ALA A 104 2.00 -5.15 7.19
C ALA A 104 1.84 -5.39 8.70
N GLY A 105 0.97 -4.62 9.37
CA GLY A 105 0.72 -4.77 10.80
C GLY A 105 0.19 -6.15 11.18
N HIS A 106 -0.71 -6.72 10.37
CA HIS A 106 -1.20 -8.10 10.59
C HIS A 106 -0.09 -9.15 10.48
N LEU A 107 0.89 -8.91 9.63
CA LEU A 107 2.07 -9.77 9.49
C LEU A 107 3.16 -9.51 10.55
N GLY A 108 2.90 -8.64 11.52
CA GLY A 108 3.85 -8.27 12.56
C GLY A 108 5.01 -7.40 12.07
N MET A 109 4.79 -6.67 10.97
CA MET A 109 5.77 -5.75 10.39
C MET A 109 5.37 -4.31 10.72
N PRO A 110 6.18 -3.54 11.47
CA PRO A 110 5.95 -2.11 11.63
C PRO A 110 5.86 -1.42 10.27
N TYR A 111 5.00 -0.41 10.17
CA TYR A 111 4.75 0.29 8.92
C TYR A 111 4.72 1.81 9.14
N THR A 112 5.39 2.53 8.26
CA THR A 112 5.32 3.99 8.20
C THR A 112 4.85 4.40 6.80
N GLY A 113 3.65 4.95 6.73
CA GLY A 113 3.06 5.46 5.51
C GLY A 113 2.94 6.98 5.51
N VAL A 114 3.27 7.61 4.39
CA VAL A 114 3.08 9.06 4.19
C VAL A 114 2.03 9.29 3.13
N ASP A 115 1.10 10.20 3.38
CA ASP A 115 0.11 10.63 2.39
C ASP A 115 -0.14 12.12 2.49
N LEU A 116 -0.30 12.77 1.34
CA LEU A 116 -0.56 14.21 1.25
C LEU A 116 -1.91 14.61 1.86
N SER A 117 -2.87 13.68 1.88
CA SER A 117 -4.23 13.90 2.38
C SER A 117 -4.33 13.60 3.88
N ALA A 118 -4.44 14.64 4.71
CA ALA A 118 -4.70 14.50 6.13
C ALA A 118 -6.02 13.74 6.43
N ALA A 119 -7.04 13.90 5.58
CA ALA A 119 -8.29 13.16 5.70
C ALA A 119 -8.08 11.66 5.47
N GLN A 120 -7.21 11.28 4.51
CA GLN A 120 -6.88 9.89 4.24
C GLN A 120 -6.10 9.26 5.39
N THR A 121 -5.07 9.94 5.90
CA THR A 121 -4.28 9.42 7.02
C THR A 121 -5.12 9.29 8.30
N ALA A 122 -6.04 10.22 8.55
CA ALA A 122 -6.99 10.11 9.65
C ALA A 122 -7.92 8.89 9.49
N ALA A 123 -8.46 8.65 8.29
CA ALA A 123 -9.29 7.48 8.02
C ALA A 123 -8.51 6.16 8.17
N ASN A 124 -7.24 6.13 7.77
CA ASN A 124 -6.37 4.97 7.93
C ASN A 124 -6.12 4.66 9.41
N ARG A 125 -5.86 5.68 10.24
CA ARG A 125 -5.68 5.52 11.70
C ARG A 125 -6.96 4.99 12.36
N ALA A 126 -8.12 5.52 11.97
CA ALA A 126 -9.41 5.04 12.48
C ALA A 126 -9.63 3.57 12.11
N ARG A 127 -9.33 3.19 10.88
CA ARG A 127 -9.46 1.78 10.44
C ARG A 127 -8.51 0.85 11.19
N ALA A 128 -7.28 1.29 11.47
CA ALA A 128 -6.36 0.50 12.29
C ALA A 128 -6.88 0.30 13.72
N ALA A 129 -7.45 1.33 14.31
CA ALA A 129 -8.08 1.23 15.62
C ALA A 129 -9.26 0.25 15.62
N ASP A 130 -10.12 0.29 14.59
CA ASP A 130 -11.21 -0.69 14.43
C ASP A 130 -10.70 -2.13 14.35
N TRP A 131 -9.56 -2.34 13.67
CA TRP A 131 -8.93 -3.66 13.58
C TRP A 131 -8.43 -4.15 14.92
N GLU A 132 -7.76 -3.31 15.70
CA GLU A 132 -7.30 -3.66 17.04
C GLU A 132 -8.49 -4.01 17.96
N LEU A 133 -9.59 -3.26 17.89
CA LEU A 133 -10.81 -3.55 18.62
C LEU A 133 -11.45 -4.88 18.20
N ALA A 134 -11.31 -5.28 16.96
CA ALA A 134 -11.77 -6.57 16.45
C ALA A 134 -10.81 -7.74 16.77
N GLY A 135 -9.71 -7.49 17.50
CA GLY A 135 -8.72 -8.49 17.83
C GLY A 135 -7.78 -8.86 16.67
N LEU A 136 -7.77 -8.04 15.62
CA LEU A 136 -6.83 -8.15 14.51
C LEU A 136 -5.64 -7.23 14.78
N SER A 137 -4.41 -7.68 14.48
CA SER A 137 -3.26 -6.83 14.71
C SER A 137 -3.09 -5.82 13.58
N ALA A 138 -3.01 -4.55 13.95
CA ALA A 138 -2.48 -3.48 13.11
C ALA A 138 -1.28 -2.82 13.80
N GLY A 139 -0.65 -3.54 14.73
CA GLY A 139 0.39 -3.04 15.61
C GLY A 139 1.59 -2.47 14.88
N GLY A 140 2.07 -1.30 15.35
CA GLY A 140 3.22 -0.63 14.77
C GLY A 140 2.94 0.11 13.45
N THR A 141 1.67 0.28 13.06
CA THR A 141 1.32 1.06 11.88
C THR A 141 1.23 2.55 12.21
N VAL A 142 1.93 3.38 11.45
CA VAL A 142 1.95 4.85 11.57
C VAL A 142 1.61 5.46 10.22
N TRP A 143 0.68 6.41 10.20
CA TRP A 143 0.40 7.24 9.02
C TRP A 143 0.71 8.70 9.33
N ILE A 144 1.49 9.32 8.46
CA ILE A 144 1.96 10.70 8.57
C ILE A 144 1.31 11.49 7.45
N ASP A 145 0.61 12.57 7.79
CA ASP A 145 0.09 13.51 6.81
C ASP A 145 1.14 14.52 6.40
N GLY A 146 1.32 14.68 5.10
CA GLY A 146 2.26 15.62 4.54
C GLY A 146 2.78 15.23 3.16
N ASP A 147 3.51 16.16 2.57
CA ASP A 147 4.22 15.89 1.32
C ASP A 147 5.40 14.95 1.60
N ALA A 148 5.48 13.86 0.87
CA ALA A 148 6.57 12.90 1.01
C ALA A 148 7.95 13.54 0.78
N ALA A 149 8.05 14.53 -0.10
CA ALA A 149 9.30 15.27 -0.33
C ALA A 149 9.79 15.99 0.94
N ASP A 150 8.86 16.48 1.76
CA ASP A 150 9.17 17.19 3.00
C ASP A 150 9.32 16.26 4.20
N VAL A 151 8.53 15.18 4.23
CA VAL A 151 8.47 14.24 5.36
C VAL A 151 9.66 13.29 5.38
N LEU A 152 10.00 12.66 4.25
CA LEU A 152 11.04 11.65 4.18
C LEU A 152 12.41 12.11 4.72
N PRO A 153 12.89 13.33 4.43
CA PRO A 153 14.17 13.79 4.97
C PRO A 153 14.19 13.93 6.50
N ARG A 154 13.01 14.06 7.12
CA ARG A 154 12.85 14.29 8.57
C ARG A 154 12.52 13.02 9.35
N LEU A 155 12.32 11.88 8.64
CA LEU A 155 12.07 10.63 9.31
C LEU A 155 13.33 10.15 10.05
N ASP A 156 13.15 9.77 11.29
CA ASP A 156 14.19 9.10 12.06
C ASP A 156 14.25 7.62 11.71
N GLY A 157 15.46 7.06 11.74
CA GLY A 157 15.66 5.64 11.57
C GLY A 157 15.85 5.16 10.13
N ARG A 158 15.96 3.85 10.01
CA ARG A 158 16.15 3.12 8.75
C ARG A 158 15.08 2.05 8.63
N TYR A 159 14.67 1.80 7.40
CA TYR A 159 13.62 0.84 7.06
C TYR A 159 14.23 -0.39 6.40
N ASP A 160 13.53 -1.51 6.50
CA ASP A 160 14.01 -2.78 5.96
C ASP A 160 13.39 -3.07 4.58
N TYR A 161 12.27 -2.42 4.27
CA TYR A 161 11.58 -2.64 3.01
C TYR A 161 10.81 -1.39 2.56
N LEU A 162 10.80 -1.16 1.24
CA LEU A 162 10.02 -0.10 0.60
C LEU A 162 8.96 -0.74 -0.30
N LEU A 163 7.69 -0.54 0.02
CA LEU A 163 6.57 -0.92 -0.83
C LEU A 163 5.64 0.26 -1.00
N THR A 164 5.49 0.74 -2.23
CA THR A 164 4.66 1.90 -2.51
C THR A 164 3.95 1.81 -3.84
N CYS A 165 2.88 2.58 -3.98
CA CYS A 165 2.15 2.74 -5.23
C CYS A 165 1.95 4.25 -5.47
N PRO A 166 2.88 4.88 -6.21
CA PRO A 166 2.80 6.31 -6.48
C PRO A 166 1.59 6.66 -7.34
N PRO A 167 1.11 7.92 -7.28
CA PRO A 167 0.02 8.36 -8.13
C PRO A 167 0.36 8.21 -9.61
N TYR A 168 -0.61 7.79 -10.39
CA TYR A 168 -0.50 7.69 -11.85
C TYR A 168 -0.74 9.07 -12.46
N HIS A 169 0.32 9.65 -13.04
CA HIS A 169 0.21 10.94 -13.72
C HIS A 169 -1.08 11.04 -14.56
N ASN A 170 -1.86 12.08 -14.42
CA ASN A 170 -3.11 12.41 -15.11
C ASN A 170 -4.16 11.28 -15.31
N ARG A 171 -3.98 10.10 -14.69
CA ARG A 171 -4.94 8.99 -14.78
C ARG A 171 -6.02 9.09 -13.71
N GLU A 172 -5.64 9.57 -12.54
CA GLU A 172 -6.51 9.76 -11.39
C GLU A 172 -6.17 11.13 -10.79
N LYS A 173 -7.17 11.92 -10.46
CA LYS A 173 -6.99 13.17 -9.72
C LYS A 173 -7.36 12.93 -8.28
N TYR A 174 -6.41 13.08 -7.38
CA TYR A 174 -6.62 12.79 -5.95
C TYR A 174 -7.05 14.02 -5.16
N SER A 175 -6.56 15.22 -5.53
CA SER A 175 -6.90 16.47 -4.85
C SER A 175 -6.71 17.69 -5.74
N ASP A 176 -7.08 18.88 -5.22
CA ASP A 176 -6.75 20.18 -5.82
C ASP A 176 -5.50 20.81 -5.20
N ASP A 177 -4.77 20.07 -4.34
CA ASP A 177 -3.52 20.55 -3.77
C ASP A 177 -2.46 20.67 -4.87
N PRO A 178 -1.77 21.82 -4.99
CA PRO A 178 -0.74 22.02 -6.01
C PRO A 178 0.46 21.05 -5.85
N ARG A 179 0.62 20.41 -4.72
CA ARG A 179 1.64 19.38 -4.43
C ARG A 179 1.21 17.99 -4.90
N ASP A 180 -0.06 17.81 -5.29
CA ASP A 180 -0.53 16.52 -5.81
C ASP A 180 0.16 16.22 -7.15
N LEU A 181 0.99 15.17 -7.13
CA LEU A 181 1.77 14.76 -8.31
C LEU A 181 0.88 14.47 -9.53
N SER A 182 -0.34 13.99 -9.31
CA SER A 182 -1.26 13.64 -10.40
C SER A 182 -1.71 14.85 -11.24
N ALA A 183 -1.68 16.05 -10.67
CA ALA A 183 -2.05 17.30 -11.32
C ALA A 183 -0.86 18.02 -11.98
N MET A 184 0.36 17.56 -11.79
CA MET A 184 1.58 18.20 -12.30
C MET A 184 1.75 17.97 -13.80
N ARG A 185 2.46 18.89 -14.47
CA ARG A 185 2.94 18.68 -15.84
C ARG A 185 3.95 17.54 -15.85
N TRP A 186 4.00 16.77 -16.94
CA TRP A 186 4.80 15.54 -17.04
C TRP A 186 6.25 15.67 -16.55
N GLY A 187 7.00 16.68 -17.00
CA GLY A 187 8.39 16.86 -16.57
C GLY A 187 8.51 17.11 -15.08
N VAL A 188 7.64 17.96 -14.52
CA VAL A 188 7.62 18.27 -13.09
C VAL A 188 7.24 17.02 -12.27
N PHE A 189 6.25 16.28 -12.72
CA PHE A 189 5.86 14.99 -12.13
C PHE A 189 7.03 14.01 -12.04
N VAL A 190 7.75 13.82 -13.15
CA VAL A 190 8.88 12.88 -13.20
C VAL A 190 10.00 13.31 -12.26
N ASP A 191 10.31 14.60 -12.22
CA ASP A 191 11.40 15.12 -11.37
C ASP A 191 11.02 15.03 -9.87
N ALA A 192 9.78 15.38 -9.52
CA ALA A 192 9.27 15.26 -8.15
C ALA A 192 9.22 13.80 -7.70
N LEU A 193 8.68 12.90 -8.52
CA LEU A 193 8.64 11.47 -8.23
C LEU A 193 10.05 10.89 -8.04
N ARG A 194 10.99 11.25 -8.92
CA ARG A 194 12.39 10.82 -8.79
C ARG A 194 13.01 11.30 -7.48
N GLY A 195 12.79 12.54 -7.09
CA GLY A 195 13.28 13.09 -5.82
C GLY A 195 12.73 12.34 -4.61
N ILE A 196 11.42 12.07 -4.59
CA ILE A 196 10.78 11.32 -3.51
C ILE A 196 11.29 9.87 -3.44
N VAL A 197 11.40 9.19 -4.59
CA VAL A 197 11.92 7.81 -4.63
C VAL A 197 13.37 7.76 -4.15
N ALA A 198 14.21 8.69 -4.58
CA ALA A 198 15.59 8.77 -4.09
C ALA A 198 15.65 8.97 -2.57
N ALA A 199 14.90 9.92 -2.05
CA ALA A 199 14.82 10.16 -0.60
C ALA A 199 14.30 8.94 0.17
N ALA A 200 13.35 8.18 -0.40
CA ALA A 200 12.84 6.96 0.22
C ALA A 200 13.88 5.84 0.22
N VAL A 201 14.59 5.65 -0.89
CA VAL A 201 15.67 4.64 -1.01
C VAL A 201 16.80 4.93 -0.02
N ASP A 202 17.16 6.19 0.17
CA ASP A 202 18.17 6.60 1.15
C ASP A 202 17.79 6.24 2.61
N ARG A 203 16.51 5.94 2.88
CA ARG A 203 16.02 5.49 4.18
C ARG A 203 16.02 3.96 4.33
N VAL A 204 16.22 3.21 3.27
CA VAL A 204 16.31 1.74 3.33
C VAL A 204 17.73 1.30 3.69
N LYS A 205 17.85 0.19 4.43
CA LYS A 205 19.14 -0.40 4.85
C LYS A 205 19.85 -1.08 3.71
#